data_1359fca12949ad956f26c1c44c586243
#
_entry.id   1359fca12949ad956f26c1c44c586243
#
_cell.length_a   1.000
_cell.length_b   1.000
_cell.length_c   1.000
_cell.angle_alpha   90.00
_cell.angle_beta   90.00
_cell.angle_gamma   90.00
#
_symmetry.space_group_name_H-M   'P 1'
#
loop_
_entity.id
_entity.type
_entity.pdbx_description
1 polymer ?
#
loop_
_entity_poly.entity_id
_entity_poly.type
_entity_poly.pdbx_seq_one_letter_code
_entity_poly.pdbx_strand_id
1 'polypeptide(L)'
;MAKPTVAIIGKPNVGKSTFFNYIVGSRISIVEDTPGVTRDRVYAETNWRGRNFTVVDTAGIEPESDDTIISQMREQAKIAIDIADVILFLTDVKQGVTAADQEIAIMLKKSKKPVVLVCNKADNMSRDRNEIYEFYNLGMGEPYPVSAANALGIGDVLDALYENFPEKSDDEDDDGRIKVAVIGKPNVGKSSLINKILGENRTIVSNIAGTTRDAIDTEYENEYGKYVLIDTAGIRRKSKVSESIEKFSIMRTLLAIERADVCLMMIDANEGVTDQDAKIAGEAHEAGKGIIIVVNKWDEYEKETGTLEKYKKDIYAKLSYLSYAPVIFISAKTGQRVDKLFNMIN
;
A
#
# COMPACT_ATOMS: atom_id res chain seq x y z
N MET A 1 15.21 -4.69 -1.55
CA MET A 1 15.00 -3.97 -0.26
C MET A 1 13.62 -3.34 -0.27
N ALA A 2 12.80 -3.59 0.74
CA ALA A 2 11.52 -2.89 0.86
C ALA A 2 11.79 -1.41 1.15
N LYS A 3 11.27 -0.50 0.32
CA LYS A 3 11.40 0.95 0.51
C LYS A 3 10.54 1.38 1.69
N PRO A 4 11.03 2.25 2.61
CA PRO A 4 10.19 2.82 3.64
C PRO A 4 8.95 3.50 3.05
N THR A 5 7.81 3.34 3.68
CA THR A 5 6.57 4.01 3.29
C THR A 5 6.24 5.14 4.26
N VAL A 6 6.03 6.34 3.72
CA VAL A 6 5.65 7.55 4.47
C VAL A 6 4.24 7.94 4.10
N ALA A 7 3.31 8.01 5.04
CA ALA A 7 1.94 8.47 4.79
C ALA A 7 1.75 9.90 5.31
N ILE A 8 1.20 10.78 4.48
CA ILE A 8 0.88 12.16 4.83
C ILE A 8 -0.59 12.22 5.29
N ILE A 9 -0.83 12.69 6.51
CA ILE A 9 -2.16 12.90 7.07
C ILE A 9 -2.31 14.34 7.57
N GLY A 10 -3.54 14.80 7.68
CA GLY A 10 -3.87 16.13 8.22
C GLY A 10 -5.23 16.59 7.72
N LYS A 11 -5.71 17.69 8.27
CA LYS A 11 -7.00 18.30 7.89
C LYS A 11 -7.08 18.65 6.40
N PRO A 12 -8.27 18.80 5.83
CA PRO A 12 -8.42 19.44 4.53
C PRO A 12 -7.76 20.83 4.51
N ASN A 13 -7.17 21.20 3.40
CA ASN A 13 -6.56 22.52 3.17
C ASN A 13 -5.34 22.90 4.04
N VAL A 14 -4.72 21.94 4.76
CA VAL A 14 -3.44 22.20 5.45
C VAL A 14 -2.23 22.18 4.51
N GLY A 15 -2.44 21.82 3.23
CA GLY A 15 -1.39 21.82 2.21
C GLY A 15 -0.73 20.46 1.99
N LYS A 16 -1.41 19.34 2.27
CA LYS A 16 -0.90 17.97 2.05
C LYS A 16 -0.42 17.77 0.62
N SER A 17 -1.27 18.04 -0.37
CA SER A 17 -0.94 17.83 -1.78
C SER A 17 0.17 18.78 -2.27
N THR A 18 0.23 20.02 -1.75
CA THR A 18 1.34 20.93 -2.05
C THR A 18 2.66 20.38 -1.51
N PHE A 19 2.65 19.87 -0.28
CA PHE A 19 3.80 19.28 0.36
C PHE A 19 4.23 17.99 -0.35
N PHE A 20 3.28 17.11 -0.68
CA PHE A 20 3.50 15.91 -1.47
C PHE A 20 4.15 16.22 -2.82
N ASN A 21 3.57 17.13 -3.60
CA ASN A 21 4.08 17.53 -4.90
C ASN A 21 5.48 18.12 -4.82
N TYR A 22 5.81 18.85 -3.74
CA TYR A 22 7.14 19.37 -3.54
C TYR A 22 8.16 18.26 -3.27
N ILE A 23 7.85 17.31 -2.39
CA ILE A 23 8.75 16.19 -2.08
C ILE A 23 8.99 15.35 -3.33
N VAL A 24 7.94 15.07 -4.09
CA VAL A 24 8.01 14.29 -5.32
C VAL A 24 8.66 15.07 -6.45
N GLY A 25 8.36 16.37 -6.60
CA GLY A 25 8.87 17.22 -7.68
C GLY A 25 10.30 17.71 -7.53
N SER A 26 10.87 17.69 -6.31
CA SER A 26 12.17 18.24 -6.06
C SER A 26 13.36 17.43 -6.60
N ARG A 27 13.18 16.15 -6.94
CA ARG A 27 14.13 15.31 -7.71
C ARG A 27 13.45 14.02 -8.19
N ILE A 28 12.70 14.10 -9.26
CA ILE A 28 12.25 12.88 -9.96
C ILE A 28 13.41 12.42 -10.85
N SER A 29 14.00 11.28 -10.54
CA SER A 29 14.61 10.43 -11.53
C SER A 29 13.46 9.86 -12.36
N ILE A 30 13.31 10.39 -13.58
CA ILE A 30 12.74 9.77 -14.77
C ILE A 30 11.74 8.62 -14.49
N VAL A 31 10.48 8.96 -14.38
CA VAL A 31 9.42 8.08 -14.82
C VAL A 31 8.83 8.77 -16.05
N GLU A 32 9.00 8.14 -17.21
CA GLU A 32 8.52 8.62 -18.49
C GLU A 32 7.04 9.00 -18.40
N ASP A 33 6.71 10.18 -18.97
CA ASP A 33 5.34 10.60 -19.25
C ASP A 33 4.71 9.62 -20.24
N THR A 34 4.03 8.62 -19.74
CA THR A 34 3.17 7.77 -20.57
C THR A 34 1.81 8.46 -20.71
N PRO A 35 1.37 8.80 -21.96
CA PRO A 35 0.07 9.42 -22.16
C PRO A 35 -1.05 8.43 -21.82
N GLY A 36 -1.87 8.73 -20.81
CA GLY A 36 -3.05 7.95 -20.44
C GLY A 36 -3.23 7.68 -18.95
N VAL A 37 -2.28 8.03 -18.08
CA VAL A 37 -2.41 7.89 -16.64
C VAL A 37 -2.94 9.20 -16.05
N THR A 38 -4.11 9.15 -15.46
CA THR A 38 -4.78 10.26 -14.78
C THR A 38 -3.90 10.86 -13.67
N ARG A 39 -3.86 12.19 -13.60
CA ARG A 39 -3.04 13.05 -12.73
C ARG A 39 -3.22 12.88 -11.20
N ASP A 40 -3.98 11.93 -10.73
CA ASP A 40 -4.27 11.70 -9.31
C ASP A 40 -3.35 10.61 -8.72
N ARG A 41 -2.02 10.87 -8.74
CA ARG A 41 -1.09 9.97 -8.05
C ARG A 41 -1.27 10.10 -6.55
N VAL A 42 -1.82 9.07 -5.94
CA VAL A 42 -2.00 8.95 -4.49
C VAL A 42 -0.69 8.56 -3.80
N TYR A 43 0.31 8.06 -4.55
CA TYR A 43 1.65 7.71 -4.06
C TYR A 43 2.73 8.04 -5.09
N ALA A 44 3.94 8.24 -4.61
CA ALA A 44 5.11 8.43 -5.47
C ALA A 44 6.38 7.99 -4.75
N GLU A 45 7.37 7.56 -5.55
CA GLU A 45 8.71 7.30 -5.05
C GLU A 45 9.56 8.56 -5.07
N THR A 46 10.39 8.70 -4.06
CA THR A 46 11.35 9.79 -3.94
C THR A 46 12.63 9.30 -3.26
N ASN A 47 13.66 10.15 -3.26
CA ASN A 47 14.95 9.86 -2.66
C ASN A 47 15.40 10.99 -1.75
N TRP A 48 15.93 10.66 -0.57
CA TRP A 48 16.60 11.58 0.30
C TRP A 48 17.89 10.99 0.85
N ARG A 49 19.00 11.70 0.77
CA ARG A 49 20.34 11.25 1.19
C ARG A 49 20.72 9.85 0.68
N GLY A 50 20.33 9.52 -0.56
CA GLY A 50 20.62 8.23 -1.18
C GLY A 50 19.72 7.06 -0.73
N ARG A 51 18.67 7.34 0.03
CA ARG A 51 17.66 6.33 0.43
C ARG A 51 16.34 6.60 -0.27
N ASN A 52 15.90 5.62 -1.03
CA ASN A 52 14.59 5.65 -1.70
C ASN A 52 13.49 5.33 -0.68
N PHE A 53 12.35 6.00 -0.80
CA PHE A 53 11.15 5.74 -0.01
C PHE A 53 9.89 6.11 -0.80
N THR A 54 8.77 5.53 -0.42
CA THR A 54 7.46 5.79 -1.02
C THR A 54 6.68 6.78 -0.16
N VAL A 55 6.16 7.86 -0.76
CA VAL A 55 5.27 8.82 -0.10
C VAL A 55 3.84 8.58 -0.56
N VAL A 56 2.89 8.58 0.38
CA VAL A 56 1.46 8.36 0.14
C VAL A 56 0.68 9.59 0.60
N ASP A 57 -0.08 10.23 -0.31
CA ASP A 57 -1.04 11.28 0.04
C ASP A 57 -2.39 10.65 0.37
N THR A 58 -2.74 10.60 1.66
CA THR A 58 -4.01 10.03 2.09
C THR A 58 -5.22 10.90 1.75
N ALA A 59 -5.04 12.17 1.36
CA ALA A 59 -6.13 13.04 0.93
C ALA A 59 -6.74 12.61 -0.41
N GLY A 60 -5.94 12.09 -1.34
CA GLY A 60 -6.43 11.54 -2.61
C GLY A 60 -7.29 10.28 -2.46
N ILE A 61 -7.41 9.75 -1.23
CA ILE A 61 -8.18 8.54 -0.90
C ILE A 61 -9.58 8.89 -0.34
N GLU A 62 -9.90 10.17 -0.18
CA GLU A 62 -11.15 10.61 0.46
C GLU A 62 -12.39 10.08 -0.27
N PRO A 63 -13.35 9.46 0.44
CA PRO A 63 -14.69 9.25 -0.10
C PRO A 63 -15.37 10.62 -0.31
N GLU A 64 -16.12 10.74 -1.38
CA GLU A 64 -17.10 11.82 -1.55
C GLU A 64 -18.27 11.58 -0.56
N SER A 65 -18.04 11.84 0.73
CA SER A 65 -19.08 11.69 1.75
C SER A 65 -19.26 13.01 2.49
N ASP A 66 -20.49 13.31 2.87
CA ASP A 66 -20.88 14.44 3.74
C ASP A 66 -20.39 14.28 5.19
N ASP A 67 -19.34 13.46 5.39
CA ASP A 67 -18.76 13.16 6.70
C ASP A 67 -18.04 14.36 7.30
N THR A 68 -18.07 14.43 8.63
CA THR A 68 -17.36 15.48 9.36
C THR A 68 -15.86 15.40 9.13
N ILE A 69 -15.16 16.56 9.15
CA ILE A 69 -13.70 16.67 9.02
C ILE A 69 -12.98 15.66 9.97
N ILE A 70 -13.51 15.48 11.16
CA ILE A 70 -12.97 14.54 12.15
C ILE A 70 -13.07 13.09 11.68
N SER A 71 -14.19 12.71 11.05
CA SER A 71 -14.39 11.36 10.52
C SER A 71 -13.40 11.06 9.40
N GLN A 72 -13.22 11.99 8.46
CA GLN A 72 -12.26 11.90 7.37
C GLN A 72 -10.81 11.75 7.89
N MET A 73 -10.44 12.59 8.86
CA MET A 73 -9.09 12.51 9.47
C MET A 73 -8.86 11.20 10.24
N ARG A 74 -9.89 10.67 10.92
CA ARG A 74 -9.79 9.36 11.57
C ARG A 74 -9.52 8.24 10.58
N GLU A 75 -10.17 8.28 9.42
CA GLU A 75 -9.94 7.30 8.37
C GLU A 75 -8.54 7.42 7.77
N GLN A 76 -8.09 8.63 7.46
CA GLN A 76 -6.71 8.88 7.03
C GLN A 76 -5.69 8.34 8.04
N ALA A 77 -5.91 8.60 9.33
CA ALA A 77 -5.02 8.11 10.39
C ALA A 77 -4.99 6.58 10.47
N LYS A 78 -6.13 5.90 10.34
CA LYS A 78 -6.20 4.44 10.30
C LYS A 78 -5.42 3.89 9.12
N ILE A 79 -5.60 4.48 7.93
CA ILE A 79 -4.89 4.10 6.72
C ILE A 79 -3.38 4.25 6.92
N ALA A 80 -2.94 5.43 7.38
CA ALA A 80 -1.53 5.71 7.61
C ALA A 80 -0.91 4.74 8.63
N ILE A 81 -1.61 4.47 9.76
CA ILE A 81 -1.17 3.52 10.77
C ILE A 81 -0.99 2.12 10.19
N ASP A 82 -1.86 1.73 9.26
CA ASP A 82 -1.81 0.39 8.69
C ASP A 82 -0.70 0.21 7.63
N ILE A 83 -0.42 1.24 6.80
CA ILE A 83 0.47 1.11 5.65
C ILE A 83 1.85 1.73 5.84
N ALA A 84 2.00 2.78 6.67
CA ALA A 84 3.23 3.55 6.75
C ALA A 84 4.22 2.98 7.75
N ASP A 85 5.51 3.16 7.45
CA ASP A 85 6.61 2.97 8.41
C ASP A 85 6.78 4.23 9.26
N VAL A 86 6.60 5.41 8.65
CA VAL A 86 6.65 6.72 9.30
C VAL A 86 5.45 7.55 8.87
N ILE A 87 4.84 8.27 9.78
CA ILE A 87 3.68 9.12 9.51
C ILE A 87 4.08 10.60 9.55
N LEU A 88 3.79 11.34 8.49
CA LEU A 88 3.84 12.79 8.45
C LEU A 88 2.47 13.36 8.86
N PHE A 89 2.41 13.97 10.03
CA PHE A 89 1.20 14.63 10.51
C PHE A 89 1.29 16.13 10.24
N LEU A 90 0.57 16.60 9.21
CA LEU A 90 0.51 18.00 8.81
C LEU A 90 -0.58 18.76 9.54
N THR A 91 -0.20 19.88 10.15
CA THR A 91 -1.07 20.86 10.82
C THR A 91 -0.91 22.25 10.18
N ASP A 92 -1.76 23.18 10.52
CA ASP A 92 -1.75 24.55 10.00
C ASP A 92 -1.44 25.54 11.13
N VAL A 93 -0.25 26.19 11.07
CA VAL A 93 0.19 27.16 12.09
C VAL A 93 -0.83 28.28 12.27
N LYS A 94 -1.42 28.76 11.16
CA LYS A 94 -2.37 29.91 11.20
C LYS A 94 -3.69 29.57 11.89
N GLN A 95 -4.05 28.29 11.96
CA GLN A 95 -5.28 27.85 12.64
C GLN A 95 -5.04 27.44 14.10
N GLY A 96 -3.76 27.26 14.50
CA GLY A 96 -3.43 26.70 15.78
C GLY A 96 -3.86 25.24 15.96
N VAL A 97 -3.75 24.72 17.18
CA VAL A 97 -4.13 23.35 17.52
C VAL A 97 -5.63 23.24 17.62
N THR A 98 -6.25 22.37 16.84
CA THR A 98 -7.69 22.12 16.86
C THR A 98 -8.06 20.81 17.57
N ALA A 99 -9.33 20.65 17.96
CA ALA A 99 -9.85 19.42 18.55
C ALA A 99 -9.61 18.20 17.64
N ALA A 100 -9.73 18.38 16.32
CA ALA A 100 -9.45 17.33 15.35
C ALA A 100 -7.97 16.90 15.39
N ASP A 101 -7.03 17.84 15.47
CA ASP A 101 -5.61 17.55 15.58
C ASP A 101 -5.30 16.77 16.87
N GLN A 102 -5.92 17.18 18.00
CA GLN A 102 -5.76 16.48 19.29
C GLN A 102 -6.25 15.04 19.23
N GLU A 103 -7.39 14.81 18.61
CA GLU A 103 -7.97 13.49 18.49
C GLU A 103 -7.10 12.55 17.66
N ILE A 104 -6.60 13.04 16.51
CA ILE A 104 -5.69 12.28 15.66
C ILE A 104 -4.36 12.00 16.38
N ALA A 105 -3.82 12.99 17.09
CA ALA A 105 -2.62 12.80 17.90
C ALA A 105 -2.75 11.66 18.91
N ILE A 106 -3.93 11.53 19.57
CA ILE A 106 -4.22 10.42 20.49
C ILE A 106 -4.20 9.06 19.76
N MET A 107 -4.78 9.00 18.55
CA MET A 107 -4.78 7.77 17.75
C MET A 107 -3.36 7.37 17.34
N LEU A 108 -2.57 8.34 16.85
CA LEU A 108 -1.20 8.13 16.41
C LEU A 108 -0.30 7.67 17.58
N LYS A 109 -0.44 8.27 18.76
CA LYS A 109 0.28 7.81 19.98
C LYS A 109 0.01 6.37 20.32
N LYS A 110 -1.25 5.93 20.21
CA LYS A 110 -1.64 4.54 20.50
C LYS A 110 -1.05 3.55 19.49
N SER A 111 -0.77 3.96 18.28
CA SER A 111 -0.21 3.11 17.24
C SER A 111 1.26 2.75 17.46
N LYS A 112 1.99 3.55 18.25
CA LYS A 112 3.44 3.46 18.49
C LYS A 112 4.30 3.61 17.21
N LYS A 113 3.71 4.03 16.10
CA LYS A 113 4.46 4.33 14.87
C LYS A 113 5.21 5.64 15.01
N PRO A 114 6.40 5.78 14.41
CA PRO A 114 7.10 7.05 14.33
C PRO A 114 6.24 8.11 13.63
N VAL A 115 6.13 9.29 14.24
CA VAL A 115 5.36 10.41 13.71
C VAL A 115 6.27 11.63 13.63
N VAL A 116 6.32 12.27 12.48
CA VAL A 116 6.96 13.58 12.30
C VAL A 116 5.86 14.62 12.21
N LEU A 117 5.80 15.52 13.20
CA LEU A 117 4.81 16.60 13.28
C LEU A 117 5.26 17.80 12.46
N VAL A 118 4.48 18.17 11.47
CA VAL A 118 4.77 19.26 10.54
C VAL A 118 3.76 20.39 10.71
N CYS A 119 4.26 21.60 11.01
CA CYS A 119 3.48 22.81 11.14
C CYS A 119 3.60 23.64 9.85
N ASN A 120 2.66 23.42 8.92
CA ASN A 120 2.67 24.08 7.61
C ASN A 120 2.10 25.50 7.65
N LYS A 121 2.36 26.26 6.60
CA LYS A 121 2.00 27.69 6.42
C LYS A 121 2.74 28.64 7.37
N ALA A 122 3.90 28.23 7.87
CA ALA A 122 4.85 29.05 8.60
C ALA A 122 5.64 29.93 7.61
N ASP A 123 4.97 30.90 7.00
CA ASP A 123 5.55 31.73 5.93
C ASP A 123 6.58 32.73 6.49
N ASN A 124 6.50 33.03 7.78
CA ASN A 124 7.46 33.88 8.49
C ASN A 124 7.95 33.20 9.77
N MET A 125 9.06 32.44 9.64
CA MET A 125 9.66 31.65 10.73
C MET A 125 9.94 32.47 12.02
N SER A 126 10.26 33.75 11.91
CA SER A 126 10.54 34.59 13.09
C SER A 126 9.27 35.02 13.83
N ARG A 127 8.19 35.27 13.12
CA ARG A 127 6.90 35.69 13.68
C ARG A 127 6.09 34.53 14.20
N ASP A 128 6.07 33.44 13.44
CA ASP A 128 5.23 32.26 13.68
C ASP A 128 5.81 31.35 14.77
N ARG A 129 7.01 31.66 15.27
CA ARG A 129 7.73 30.83 16.25
C ARG A 129 6.94 30.59 17.54
N ASN A 130 6.22 31.60 18.04
CA ASN A 130 5.42 31.46 19.26
C ASN A 130 4.20 30.56 19.05
N GLU A 131 3.61 30.62 17.85
CA GLU A 131 2.44 29.82 17.47
C GLU A 131 2.83 28.34 17.33
N ILE A 132 4.04 28.05 16.87
CA ILE A 132 4.57 26.69 16.74
C ILE A 132 4.70 25.99 18.09
N TYR A 133 5.03 26.72 19.17
CA TYR A 133 5.16 26.13 20.51
C TYR A 133 3.85 25.49 21.02
N GLU A 134 2.69 25.95 20.57
CA GLU A 134 1.40 25.36 20.93
C GLU A 134 1.31 23.89 20.50
N PHE A 135 1.95 23.53 19.38
CA PHE A 135 1.89 22.18 18.80
C PHE A 135 2.65 21.13 19.63
N TYR A 136 3.54 21.52 20.53
CA TYR A 136 4.11 20.59 21.52
C TYR A 136 3.07 19.96 22.41
N ASN A 137 1.90 20.62 22.61
CA ASN A 137 0.77 20.06 23.37
C ASN A 137 0.16 18.81 22.73
N LEU A 138 0.39 18.59 21.43
CA LEU A 138 0.01 17.36 20.78
C LEU A 138 0.87 16.18 21.24
N GLY A 139 2.07 16.43 21.81
CA GLY A 139 2.97 15.43 22.37
C GLY A 139 3.43 14.40 21.34
N MET A 140 3.75 14.87 20.12
CA MET A 140 4.26 14.10 19.00
C MET A 140 5.77 14.32 18.76
N GLY A 141 6.47 14.90 19.74
CA GLY A 141 7.86 15.32 19.59
C GLY A 141 7.98 16.76 19.10
N GLU A 142 9.11 17.09 18.46
CA GLU A 142 9.40 18.41 17.94
C GLU A 142 8.50 18.74 16.72
N PRO A 143 7.81 19.90 16.74
CA PRO A 143 7.06 20.36 15.58
C PRO A 143 7.99 21.04 14.57
N TYR A 144 7.99 20.58 13.32
CA TYR A 144 8.82 21.12 12.24
C TYR A 144 8.05 22.22 11.49
N PRO A 145 8.48 23.50 11.57
CA PRO A 145 7.86 24.58 10.82
C PRO A 145 8.21 24.48 9.33
N VAL A 146 7.19 24.55 8.48
CA VAL A 146 7.37 24.55 7.03
C VAL A 146 6.46 25.56 6.35
N SER A 147 6.89 26.06 5.20
CA SER A 147 6.01 26.68 4.21
C SER A 147 6.13 25.89 2.91
N ALA A 148 5.19 24.96 2.69
CA ALA A 148 5.20 24.14 1.49
C ALA A 148 5.06 24.98 0.21
N ALA A 149 4.31 26.09 0.27
CA ALA A 149 4.15 27.01 -0.84
C ALA A 149 5.46 27.76 -1.21
N ASN A 150 6.32 28.04 -0.22
CA ASN A 150 7.58 28.77 -0.40
C ASN A 150 8.81 27.85 -0.32
N ALA A 151 8.60 26.54 -0.22
CA ALA A 151 9.68 25.55 -0.12
C ALA A 151 10.63 25.76 1.10
N LEU A 152 10.12 26.27 2.22
CA LEU A 152 10.90 26.54 3.42
C LEU A 152 10.75 25.42 4.44
N GLY A 153 11.85 25.01 5.11
CA GLY A 153 11.87 24.05 6.21
C GLY A 153 11.66 22.58 5.79
N ILE A 154 11.52 22.28 4.52
CA ILE A 154 11.24 20.92 4.04
C ILE A 154 12.42 19.98 4.23
N GLY A 155 13.65 20.51 4.10
CA GLY A 155 14.88 19.72 4.33
C GLY A 155 14.94 19.14 5.73
N ASP A 156 14.59 19.92 6.76
CA ASP A 156 14.60 19.48 8.16
C ASP A 156 13.57 18.36 8.39
N VAL A 157 12.40 18.45 7.75
CA VAL A 157 11.39 17.38 7.79
C VAL A 157 11.88 16.10 7.12
N LEU A 158 12.55 16.21 5.97
CA LEU A 158 13.13 15.06 5.27
C LEU A 158 14.26 14.42 6.06
N ASP A 159 15.05 15.20 6.78
CA ASP A 159 16.07 14.69 7.70
C ASP A 159 15.42 13.95 8.87
N ALA A 160 14.39 14.52 9.48
CA ALA A 160 13.62 13.85 10.54
C ALA A 160 12.95 12.56 10.06
N LEU A 161 12.45 12.52 8.83
CA LEU A 161 11.94 11.28 8.23
C LEU A 161 13.04 10.22 8.10
N TYR A 162 14.20 10.63 7.57
CA TYR A 162 15.34 9.73 7.36
C TYR A 162 15.82 9.10 8.68
N GLU A 163 15.86 9.85 9.77
CA GLU A 163 16.24 9.38 11.10
C GLU A 163 15.21 8.38 11.68
N ASN A 164 13.94 8.53 11.31
CA ASN A 164 12.86 7.64 11.74
C ASN A 164 12.62 6.45 10.81
N PHE A 165 13.35 6.35 9.69
CA PHE A 165 13.25 5.17 8.85
C PHE A 165 13.80 3.95 9.57
N PRO A 166 13.16 2.78 9.42
CA PRO A 166 13.68 1.54 9.97
C PRO A 166 15.13 1.34 9.55
N GLU A 167 15.95 0.82 10.45
CA GLU A 167 17.35 0.49 10.14
C GLU A 167 17.41 -0.38 8.89
N LYS A 168 18.44 -0.18 8.07
CA LYS A 168 18.75 -1.14 7.00
C LYS A 168 19.16 -2.42 7.72
N SER A 169 18.35 -3.46 7.65
CA SER A 169 18.85 -4.78 7.97
C SER A 169 19.86 -5.12 6.89
N ASP A 170 21.13 -5.18 7.25
CA ASP A 170 22.21 -5.70 6.38
C ASP A 170 22.00 -7.18 6.06
N ASP A 171 21.04 -7.83 6.75
CA ASP A 171 20.64 -9.23 6.62
C ASP A 171 19.42 -9.49 5.72
N GLU A 172 18.93 -8.52 4.92
CA GLU A 172 18.21 -8.90 3.71
C GLU A 172 19.23 -9.35 2.64
N ASP A 173 20.07 -10.31 3.03
CA ASP A 173 20.61 -11.23 2.07
C ASP A 173 19.44 -11.78 1.27
N ASP A 174 19.62 -11.84 -0.03
CA ASP A 174 18.75 -12.56 -0.94
C ASP A 174 18.76 -14.04 -0.48
N ASP A 175 17.90 -14.32 0.51
CA ASP A 175 17.79 -15.67 1.11
C ASP A 175 17.09 -16.65 0.15
N GLY A 176 16.95 -16.23 -1.11
CA GLY A 176 16.33 -17.00 -2.19
C GLY A 176 14.81 -17.17 -2.03
N ARG A 177 14.16 -16.41 -1.15
CA ARG A 177 12.69 -16.43 -1.01
C ARG A 177 12.02 -15.58 -2.07
N ILE A 178 11.05 -16.16 -2.77
CA ILE A 178 10.25 -15.44 -3.74
C ILE A 178 9.10 -14.69 -3.01
N LYS A 179 9.00 -13.38 -3.23
CA LYS A 179 7.95 -12.53 -2.66
C LYS A 179 6.70 -12.57 -3.55
N VAL A 180 5.59 -13.05 -3.00
CA VAL A 180 4.36 -13.29 -3.77
C VAL A 180 3.23 -12.40 -3.24
N ALA A 181 2.64 -11.56 -4.10
CA ALA A 181 1.44 -10.80 -3.80
C ALA A 181 0.21 -11.44 -4.43
N VAL A 182 -0.89 -11.53 -3.66
CA VAL A 182 -2.20 -11.97 -4.18
C VAL A 182 -3.04 -10.73 -4.43
N ILE A 183 -3.25 -10.39 -5.69
CA ILE A 183 -3.93 -9.18 -6.14
C ILE A 183 -5.26 -9.50 -6.86
N GLY A 184 -6.11 -8.52 -7.05
CA GLY A 184 -7.42 -8.65 -7.69
C GLY A 184 -8.50 -7.92 -6.92
N LYS A 185 -9.68 -7.76 -7.51
CA LYS A 185 -10.82 -7.04 -6.95
C LYS A 185 -11.36 -7.68 -5.64
N PRO A 186 -12.21 -6.99 -4.88
CA PRO A 186 -12.89 -7.57 -3.72
C PRO A 186 -13.67 -8.85 -4.08
N ASN A 187 -13.77 -9.78 -3.14
CA ASN A 187 -14.58 -11.01 -3.23
C ASN A 187 -14.20 -12.06 -4.30
N VAL A 188 -13.08 -11.90 -5.02
CA VAL A 188 -12.55 -12.92 -5.95
C VAL A 188 -11.97 -14.14 -5.25
N GLY A 189 -11.83 -14.11 -3.90
CA GLY A 189 -11.35 -15.23 -3.11
C GLY A 189 -9.90 -15.15 -2.65
N LYS A 190 -9.27 -13.96 -2.62
CA LYS A 190 -7.88 -13.77 -2.14
C LYS A 190 -7.66 -14.35 -0.75
N SER A 191 -8.52 -14.00 0.20
CA SER A 191 -8.43 -14.51 1.58
C SER A 191 -8.62 -16.03 1.66
N SER A 192 -9.48 -16.59 0.81
CA SER A 192 -9.70 -18.05 0.73
C SER A 192 -8.45 -18.75 0.22
N LEU A 193 -7.80 -18.20 -0.81
CA LEU A 193 -6.55 -18.74 -1.35
C LEU A 193 -5.43 -18.73 -0.32
N ILE A 194 -5.21 -17.58 0.35
CA ILE A 194 -4.18 -17.45 1.38
C ILE A 194 -4.45 -18.40 2.55
N ASN A 195 -5.70 -18.48 3.02
CA ASN A 195 -6.07 -19.42 4.09
C ASN A 195 -5.88 -20.88 3.67
N LYS A 196 -6.13 -21.21 2.42
CA LYS A 196 -5.93 -22.56 1.89
C LYS A 196 -4.44 -22.90 1.84
N ILE A 197 -3.60 -22.03 1.30
CA ILE A 197 -2.14 -22.18 1.26
C ILE A 197 -1.58 -22.37 2.67
N LEU A 198 -1.95 -21.51 3.62
CA LEU A 198 -1.41 -21.54 4.97
C LEU A 198 -2.04 -22.63 5.87
N GLY A 199 -3.20 -23.17 5.50
CA GLY A 199 -3.92 -24.21 6.24
C GLY A 199 -3.55 -25.63 5.91
N GLU A 200 -3.03 -25.88 4.72
CA GLU A 200 -2.71 -27.24 4.24
C GLU A 200 -1.34 -27.76 4.67
N ASN A 201 -0.38 -26.87 4.97
CA ASN A 201 0.94 -27.30 5.41
C ASN A 201 1.34 -26.65 6.75
N ARG A 202 1.38 -27.45 7.80
CA ARG A 202 2.00 -27.15 9.09
C ARG A 202 3.52 -27.22 8.99
N THR A 203 4.13 -26.35 8.20
CA THR A 203 5.60 -26.27 8.24
C THR A 203 5.97 -24.80 8.49
N ILE A 204 6.37 -24.58 9.73
CA ILE A 204 7.09 -23.42 10.27
C ILE A 204 6.56 -22.04 9.81
N VAL A 205 5.47 -21.58 10.42
CA VAL A 205 5.21 -20.16 10.57
C VAL A 205 6.12 -19.69 11.70
N SER A 206 7.32 -19.23 11.39
CA SER A 206 8.15 -18.53 12.38
C SER A 206 7.58 -17.11 12.54
N ASN A 207 6.76 -16.91 13.54
CA ASN A 207 6.53 -15.60 14.11
C ASN A 207 7.83 -15.17 14.81
N ILE A 208 8.79 -14.65 14.08
CA ILE A 208 9.96 -14.01 14.68
C ILE A 208 9.44 -12.70 15.29
N ALA A 209 9.19 -12.75 16.61
CA ALA A 209 8.91 -11.58 17.41
C ALA A 209 10.19 -10.73 17.49
N GLY A 210 10.29 -9.68 16.67
CA GLY A 210 11.45 -8.79 16.74
C GLY A 210 11.49 -7.66 15.72
N THR A 211 10.81 -7.78 14.59
CA THR A 211 10.77 -6.71 13.60
C THR A 211 9.34 -6.23 13.41
N THR A 212 9.09 -4.97 13.70
CA THR A 212 7.77 -4.31 13.62
C THR A 212 7.19 -4.24 12.20
N ARG A 213 7.93 -4.71 11.19
CA ARG A 213 7.53 -4.77 9.77
C ARG A 213 6.80 -6.07 9.40
N ASP A 214 7.07 -7.19 10.08
CA ASP A 214 6.69 -8.54 9.62
C ASP A 214 5.30 -9.03 10.08
N ALA A 215 4.55 -8.23 10.82
CA ALA A 215 3.20 -8.60 11.24
C ALA A 215 2.17 -8.69 10.09
N ILE A 216 2.55 -8.26 8.88
CA ILE A 216 1.69 -8.15 7.71
C ILE A 216 1.99 -9.23 6.67
N ASP A 217 3.24 -9.67 6.58
CA ASP A 217 3.70 -10.69 5.64
C ASP A 217 3.79 -12.06 6.32
N THR A 218 3.73 -13.14 5.54
CA THR A 218 3.81 -14.49 6.07
C THR A 218 4.83 -15.30 5.29
N GLU A 219 5.84 -15.81 5.98
CA GLU A 219 6.77 -16.78 5.43
C GLU A 219 6.08 -18.11 5.18
N TYR A 220 6.36 -18.71 4.05
CA TYR A 220 5.81 -19.99 3.66
C TYR A 220 6.86 -20.83 2.94
N GLU A 221 6.99 -22.08 3.34
CA GLU A 221 7.93 -23.04 2.75
C GLU A 221 7.19 -24.34 2.41
N ASN A 222 7.46 -24.87 1.24
CA ASN A 222 6.93 -26.16 0.78
C ASN A 222 8.00 -26.92 -0.03
N GLU A 223 7.61 -28.04 -0.63
CA GLU A 223 8.51 -28.87 -1.45
C GLU A 223 9.05 -28.16 -2.71
N TYR A 224 8.42 -27.07 -3.15
CA TYR A 224 8.83 -26.30 -4.34
C TYR A 224 9.80 -25.16 -3.99
N GLY A 225 9.81 -24.67 -2.76
CA GLY A 225 10.72 -23.59 -2.36
C GLY A 225 10.26 -22.80 -1.15
N LYS A 226 10.91 -21.62 -1.00
CA LYS A 226 10.66 -20.67 0.09
C LYS A 226 10.04 -19.41 -0.45
N TYR A 227 8.98 -18.94 0.19
CA TYR A 227 8.18 -17.81 -0.26
C TYR A 227 7.88 -16.84 0.87
N VAL A 228 7.59 -15.58 0.52
CA VAL A 228 7.01 -14.59 1.42
C VAL A 228 5.70 -14.11 0.81
N LEU A 229 4.59 -14.43 1.46
CA LEU A 229 3.27 -13.94 1.05
C LEU A 229 3.06 -12.53 1.59
N ILE A 230 2.98 -11.55 0.69
CA ILE A 230 2.89 -10.12 1.01
C ILE A 230 1.46 -9.73 1.43
N ASP A 231 1.33 -8.87 2.45
CA ASP A 231 0.07 -8.27 2.96
C ASP A 231 -1.02 -9.28 3.39
N THR A 232 -0.63 -10.43 3.93
CA THR A 232 -1.59 -11.47 4.36
C THR A 232 -2.52 -11.01 5.49
N ALA A 233 -2.05 -10.17 6.42
CA ALA A 233 -2.86 -9.65 7.53
C ALA A 233 -3.96 -8.69 7.03
N GLY A 234 -3.66 -7.85 6.02
CA GLY A 234 -4.64 -7.00 5.39
C GLY A 234 -5.75 -7.78 4.69
N ILE A 235 -5.39 -8.86 4.03
CA ILE A 235 -6.33 -9.75 3.36
C ILE A 235 -7.21 -10.51 4.37
N ARG A 236 -6.68 -10.92 5.53
CA ARG A 236 -7.42 -11.64 6.60
C ARG A 236 -8.39 -10.75 7.38
N ARG A 237 -8.04 -9.48 7.65
CA ARG A 237 -8.90 -8.56 8.43
C ARG A 237 -10.18 -8.13 7.70
N LYS A 238 -10.23 -8.21 6.37
CA LYS A 238 -11.35 -7.75 5.53
C LYS A 238 -12.69 -8.49 5.69
N SER A 239 -12.76 -9.55 6.44
CA SER A 239 -14.03 -10.29 6.59
C SER A 239 -15.11 -9.55 7.40
N LYS A 240 -14.88 -8.32 7.90
CA LYS A 240 -15.76 -7.66 8.88
C LYS A 240 -16.15 -6.19 8.64
N VAL A 241 -15.76 -5.48 7.56
CA VAL A 241 -15.98 -4.00 7.46
C VAL A 241 -16.41 -3.53 6.06
N SER A 242 -17.21 -2.43 6.02
CA SER A 242 -18.02 -1.85 4.92
C SER A 242 -17.29 -0.95 3.91
N GLU A 243 -18.05 -0.41 2.95
CA GLU A 243 -17.79 0.31 1.69
C GLU A 243 -16.68 1.38 1.59
N SER A 244 -16.25 2.04 2.65
CA SER A 244 -15.09 2.97 2.64
C SER A 244 -13.75 2.28 2.36
N ILE A 245 -13.77 0.97 2.22
CA ILE A 245 -12.65 0.03 2.15
C ILE A 245 -12.12 -0.14 0.72
N GLU A 246 -12.85 0.31 -0.31
CA GLU A 246 -12.45 0.00 -1.69
C GLU A 246 -11.18 0.74 -2.12
N LYS A 247 -11.11 2.05 -1.90
CA LYS A 247 -9.91 2.87 -2.22
C LYS A 247 -8.70 2.46 -1.37
N PHE A 248 -8.94 2.13 -0.11
CA PHE A 248 -7.94 1.57 0.80
C PHE A 248 -7.39 0.22 0.32
N SER A 249 -8.29 -0.60 -0.24
CA SER A 249 -7.91 -1.88 -0.85
C SER A 249 -7.00 -1.71 -2.06
N ILE A 250 -7.24 -0.67 -2.88
CA ILE A 250 -6.41 -0.36 -4.05
C ILE A 250 -5.00 0.02 -3.62
N MET A 251 -4.85 0.94 -2.65
CA MET A 251 -3.55 1.38 -2.15
C MET A 251 -2.71 0.21 -1.61
N ARG A 252 -3.32 -0.65 -0.79
CA ARG A 252 -2.63 -1.86 -0.29
C ARG A 252 -2.20 -2.78 -1.43
N THR A 253 -3.06 -2.92 -2.44
CA THR A 253 -2.74 -3.71 -3.62
C THR A 253 -1.52 -3.15 -4.35
N LEU A 254 -1.44 -1.83 -4.54
CA LEU A 254 -0.30 -1.17 -5.17
C LEU A 254 1.00 -1.35 -4.37
N LEU A 255 0.95 -1.13 -3.05
CA LEU A 255 2.09 -1.36 -2.17
C LEU A 255 2.52 -2.84 -2.13
N ALA A 256 1.56 -3.78 -2.22
CA ALA A 256 1.87 -5.20 -2.30
C ALA A 256 2.54 -5.55 -3.65
N ILE A 257 2.06 -4.98 -4.75
CA ILE A 257 2.67 -5.12 -6.08
C ILE A 257 4.12 -4.64 -6.05
N GLU A 258 4.40 -3.46 -5.50
CA GLU A 258 5.77 -2.93 -5.45
C GLU A 258 6.75 -3.85 -4.75
N ARG A 259 6.31 -4.47 -3.65
CA ARG A 259 7.14 -5.33 -2.79
C ARG A 259 7.29 -6.76 -3.31
N ALA A 260 6.42 -7.19 -4.24
CA ALA A 260 6.41 -8.55 -4.77
C ALA A 260 7.42 -8.75 -5.90
N ASP A 261 7.86 -9.99 -6.08
CA ASP A 261 8.55 -10.47 -7.28
C ASP A 261 7.52 -11.02 -8.27
N VAL A 262 6.50 -11.73 -7.73
CA VAL A 262 5.43 -12.36 -8.52
C VAL A 262 4.06 -11.95 -7.98
N CYS A 263 3.15 -11.54 -8.86
CA CYS A 263 1.77 -11.19 -8.58
C CYS A 263 0.82 -12.30 -9.06
N LEU A 264 0.05 -12.87 -8.15
CA LEU A 264 -1.06 -13.76 -8.47
C LEU A 264 -2.32 -12.92 -8.71
N MET A 265 -2.61 -12.62 -9.99
CA MET A 265 -3.78 -11.84 -10.38
C MET A 265 -5.03 -12.71 -10.38
N MET A 266 -5.86 -12.57 -9.33
CA MET A 266 -7.06 -13.37 -9.16
C MET A 266 -8.27 -12.78 -9.89
N ILE A 267 -8.97 -13.64 -10.65
CA ILE A 267 -10.20 -13.35 -11.40
C ILE A 267 -11.29 -14.32 -10.95
N ASP A 268 -12.53 -13.84 -10.82
CA ASP A 268 -13.69 -14.69 -10.57
C ASP A 268 -14.14 -15.35 -11.89
N ALA A 269 -14.21 -16.68 -11.92
CA ALA A 269 -14.62 -17.43 -13.12
C ALA A 269 -16.03 -17.06 -13.61
N ASN A 270 -16.95 -16.74 -12.70
CA ASN A 270 -18.35 -16.46 -13.05
C ASN A 270 -18.53 -15.03 -13.62
N GLU A 271 -17.68 -14.08 -13.19
CA GLU A 271 -17.76 -12.69 -13.66
C GLU A 271 -16.86 -12.44 -14.88
N GLY A 272 -15.81 -13.23 -15.04
CA GLY A 272 -14.78 -13.00 -16.06
C GLY A 272 -13.90 -11.79 -15.77
N VAL A 273 -13.13 -11.33 -16.76
CA VAL A 273 -12.27 -10.15 -16.65
C VAL A 273 -13.13 -8.88 -16.69
N THR A 274 -12.99 -8.03 -15.68
CA THR A 274 -13.64 -6.71 -15.58
C THR A 274 -12.64 -5.59 -15.80
N ASP A 275 -13.10 -4.34 -15.99
CA ASP A 275 -12.25 -3.16 -16.14
C ASP A 275 -11.37 -2.91 -14.90
N GLN A 276 -11.88 -3.23 -13.71
CA GLN A 276 -11.11 -3.15 -12.47
C GLN A 276 -9.98 -4.18 -12.43
N ASP A 277 -10.23 -5.40 -12.90
CA ASP A 277 -9.20 -6.43 -13.03
C ASP A 277 -8.12 -5.98 -14.02
N ALA A 278 -8.50 -5.38 -15.16
CA ALA A 278 -7.56 -4.87 -16.14
C ALA A 278 -6.68 -3.74 -15.58
N LYS A 279 -7.25 -2.82 -14.78
CA LYS A 279 -6.47 -1.76 -14.13
C LYS A 279 -5.45 -2.34 -13.13
N ILE A 280 -5.87 -3.26 -12.25
CA ILE A 280 -4.96 -3.86 -11.25
C ILE A 280 -3.84 -4.66 -11.96
N ALA A 281 -4.18 -5.39 -13.00
CA ALA A 281 -3.21 -6.15 -13.79
C ALA A 281 -2.24 -5.24 -14.55
N GLY A 282 -2.71 -4.08 -15.03
CA GLY A 282 -1.90 -3.04 -15.65
C GLY A 282 -0.84 -2.50 -14.70
N GLU A 283 -1.21 -2.16 -13.46
CA GLU A 283 -0.27 -1.70 -12.45
C GLU A 283 0.85 -2.72 -12.17
N ALA A 284 0.52 -4.02 -12.08
CA ALA A 284 1.52 -5.06 -11.89
C ALA A 284 2.44 -5.21 -13.11
N HIS A 285 1.91 -5.02 -14.32
CA HIS A 285 2.67 -5.06 -15.56
C HIS A 285 3.64 -3.87 -15.66
N GLU A 286 3.15 -2.65 -15.41
CA GLU A 286 3.97 -1.43 -15.43
C GLU A 286 5.06 -1.45 -14.36
N ALA A 287 4.79 -2.09 -13.21
CA ALA A 287 5.79 -2.34 -12.17
C ALA A 287 6.83 -3.43 -12.53
N GLY A 288 6.75 -4.03 -13.72
CA GLY A 288 7.70 -5.05 -14.20
C GLY A 288 7.69 -6.35 -13.40
N LYS A 289 6.55 -6.72 -12.78
CA LYS A 289 6.44 -7.91 -11.93
C LYS A 289 6.13 -9.16 -12.74
N GLY A 290 6.57 -10.33 -12.26
CA GLY A 290 6.06 -11.61 -12.75
C GLY A 290 4.55 -11.70 -12.50
N ILE A 291 3.75 -12.09 -13.50
CA ILE A 291 2.29 -12.15 -13.36
C ILE A 291 1.79 -13.54 -13.73
N ILE A 292 0.98 -14.11 -12.84
CA ILE A 292 0.23 -15.34 -13.09
C ILE A 292 -1.26 -15.00 -12.97
N ILE A 293 -2.03 -15.26 -14.02
CA ILE A 293 -3.49 -15.06 -14.02
C ILE A 293 -4.15 -16.28 -13.39
N VAL A 294 -4.82 -16.07 -12.26
CA VAL A 294 -5.45 -17.12 -11.45
C VAL A 294 -6.96 -17.00 -11.55
N VAL A 295 -7.59 -17.86 -12.32
CA VAL A 295 -9.05 -17.93 -12.44
C VAL A 295 -9.60 -18.81 -11.31
N ASN A 296 -10.22 -18.17 -10.33
CA ASN A 296 -10.76 -18.81 -9.12
C ASN A 296 -12.26 -19.11 -9.24
N LYS A 297 -12.80 -19.91 -8.34
CA LYS A 297 -14.17 -20.43 -8.29
C LYS A 297 -14.49 -21.30 -9.50
N TRP A 298 -13.48 -21.96 -10.05
CA TRP A 298 -13.63 -22.83 -11.21
C TRP A 298 -14.49 -24.06 -10.92
N ASP A 299 -14.69 -24.42 -9.68
CA ASP A 299 -15.61 -25.48 -9.22
C ASP A 299 -17.09 -25.12 -9.44
N GLU A 300 -17.43 -23.83 -9.39
CA GLU A 300 -18.79 -23.30 -9.54
C GLU A 300 -19.13 -22.94 -10.99
N TYR A 301 -18.13 -22.92 -11.90
CA TYR A 301 -18.32 -22.56 -13.30
C TYR A 301 -18.83 -23.72 -14.13
N GLU A 302 -19.88 -23.50 -14.98
CA GLU A 302 -20.38 -24.49 -15.89
C GLU A 302 -19.40 -24.84 -17.01
N LYS A 303 -19.14 -26.12 -17.22
CA LYS A 303 -18.09 -26.59 -18.13
C LYS A 303 -18.67 -27.44 -19.24
N GLU A 304 -18.36 -27.06 -20.46
CA GLU A 304 -18.58 -27.79 -21.69
C GLU A 304 -17.26 -28.17 -22.36
N THR A 305 -17.31 -28.96 -23.41
CA THR A 305 -16.12 -29.29 -24.20
C THR A 305 -15.52 -28.01 -24.81
N GLY A 306 -14.23 -27.77 -24.55
CA GLY A 306 -13.54 -26.58 -25.04
C GLY A 306 -13.68 -25.30 -24.20
N THR A 307 -14.45 -25.34 -23.09
CA THR A 307 -14.65 -24.16 -22.20
C THR A 307 -13.35 -23.53 -21.75
N LEU A 308 -12.36 -24.33 -21.38
CA LEU A 308 -11.08 -23.83 -20.87
C LEU A 308 -10.32 -22.99 -21.91
N GLU A 309 -10.24 -23.47 -23.14
CA GLU A 309 -9.53 -22.78 -24.24
C GLU A 309 -10.27 -21.50 -24.64
N LYS A 310 -11.60 -21.55 -24.70
CA LYS A 310 -12.42 -20.36 -24.96
C LYS A 310 -12.21 -19.31 -23.88
N TYR A 311 -12.23 -19.70 -22.59
CA TYR A 311 -12.05 -18.79 -21.48
C TYR A 311 -10.66 -18.13 -21.49
N LYS A 312 -9.60 -18.91 -21.78
CA LYS A 312 -8.24 -18.35 -21.95
C LYS A 312 -8.19 -17.32 -23.09
N LYS A 313 -8.83 -17.62 -24.21
CA LYS A 313 -8.88 -16.71 -25.36
C LYS A 313 -9.58 -15.39 -24.99
N ASP A 314 -10.66 -15.44 -24.22
CA ASP A 314 -11.39 -14.28 -23.74
C ASP A 314 -10.55 -13.44 -22.75
N ILE A 315 -9.78 -14.09 -21.87
CA ILE A 315 -8.82 -13.41 -20.98
C ILE A 315 -7.81 -12.63 -21.80
N TYR A 316 -7.12 -13.28 -22.75
CA TYR A 316 -6.07 -12.63 -23.54
C TYR A 316 -6.62 -11.58 -24.52
N ALA A 317 -7.89 -11.68 -24.93
CA ALA A 317 -8.54 -10.63 -25.70
C ALA A 317 -8.74 -9.34 -24.88
N LYS A 318 -9.08 -9.46 -23.59
CA LYS A 318 -9.28 -8.34 -22.68
C LYS A 318 -7.97 -7.82 -22.05
N LEU A 319 -7.00 -8.70 -21.80
CA LEU A 319 -5.70 -8.40 -21.22
C LEU A 319 -4.58 -8.66 -22.27
N SER A 320 -4.68 -8.02 -23.42
CA SER A 320 -3.78 -8.28 -24.56
C SER A 320 -2.31 -7.97 -24.24
N TYR A 321 -2.03 -7.03 -23.35
CA TYR A 321 -0.70 -6.68 -22.86
C TYR A 321 -0.10 -7.76 -21.92
N LEU A 322 -0.91 -8.71 -21.42
CA LEU A 322 -0.48 -9.84 -20.60
C LEU A 322 -0.46 -11.18 -21.37
N SER A 323 -0.28 -11.16 -22.68
CA SER A 323 -0.24 -12.38 -23.50
C SER A 323 0.87 -13.36 -23.11
N TYR A 324 1.90 -12.90 -22.41
CA TYR A 324 2.99 -13.71 -21.85
C TYR A 324 2.63 -14.38 -20.51
N ALA A 325 1.64 -13.84 -19.78
CA ALA A 325 1.30 -14.31 -18.44
C ALA A 325 0.58 -15.67 -18.49
N PRO A 326 1.06 -16.68 -17.78
CA PRO A 326 0.38 -17.97 -17.74
C PRO A 326 -0.96 -17.89 -17.00
N VAL A 327 -1.94 -18.71 -17.44
CA VAL A 327 -3.28 -18.78 -16.86
C VAL A 327 -3.50 -20.13 -16.19
N ILE A 328 -3.92 -20.11 -14.91
CA ILE A 328 -4.29 -21.29 -14.15
C ILE A 328 -5.72 -21.17 -13.62
N PHE A 329 -6.44 -22.30 -13.64
CA PHE A 329 -7.81 -22.40 -13.14
C PHE A 329 -7.83 -23.18 -11.85
N ILE A 330 -8.30 -22.55 -10.76
CA ILE A 330 -8.29 -23.14 -9.40
C ILE A 330 -9.65 -23.05 -8.73
N SER A 331 -9.77 -23.75 -7.63
CA SER A 331 -10.77 -23.47 -6.59
C SER A 331 -10.07 -23.28 -5.25
N ALA A 332 -10.02 -22.04 -4.77
CA ALA A 332 -9.48 -21.74 -3.45
C ALA A 332 -10.32 -22.36 -2.32
N LYS A 333 -11.61 -22.62 -2.57
CA LYS A 333 -12.55 -23.24 -1.62
C LYS A 333 -12.25 -24.73 -1.43
N THR A 334 -12.07 -25.46 -2.52
CA THR A 334 -11.83 -26.92 -2.48
C THR A 334 -10.35 -27.28 -2.41
N GLY A 335 -9.46 -26.36 -2.74
CA GLY A 335 -8.00 -26.59 -2.87
C GLY A 335 -7.59 -27.11 -4.26
N GLN A 336 -8.51 -27.23 -5.20
CA GLN A 336 -8.22 -27.78 -6.52
C GLN A 336 -7.14 -26.97 -7.23
N ARG A 337 -6.01 -27.61 -7.59
CA ARG A 337 -4.86 -27.07 -8.32
C ARG A 337 -4.13 -25.90 -7.61
N VAL A 338 -4.34 -25.70 -6.31
CA VAL A 338 -3.63 -24.64 -5.56
C VAL A 338 -2.13 -24.97 -5.43
N ASP A 339 -1.80 -26.25 -5.26
CA ASP A 339 -0.43 -26.75 -5.26
C ASP A 339 0.36 -26.42 -6.54
N LYS A 340 -0.33 -26.47 -7.69
CA LYS A 340 0.28 -26.17 -9.00
C LYS A 340 0.70 -24.70 -9.18
N LEU A 341 0.20 -23.78 -8.35
CA LEU A 341 0.63 -22.37 -8.37
C LEU A 341 2.13 -22.25 -8.12
N PHE A 342 2.66 -23.02 -7.16
CA PHE A 342 4.07 -22.94 -6.78
C PHE A 342 5.01 -23.41 -7.89
N ASN A 343 4.58 -24.37 -8.71
CA ASN A 343 5.33 -24.76 -9.90
C ASN A 343 5.42 -23.68 -10.98
N MET A 344 4.50 -22.72 -10.94
CA MET A 344 4.46 -21.62 -11.92
C MET A 344 5.15 -20.36 -11.38
N ILE A 345 5.30 -20.25 -10.07
CA ILE A 345 5.99 -19.14 -9.41
C ILE A 345 7.51 -19.28 -9.58
N ASN A 346 8.03 -20.50 -9.55
CA ASN A 346 9.44 -20.81 -9.79
C ASN A 346 9.76 -20.79 -11.28
#